data_de469ae03f7c04331b9aa57979541685
#
_entry.id   de469ae03f7c04331b9aa57979541685
#
_cell.length_a   1.000
_cell.length_b   1.000
_cell.length_c   1.000
_cell.angle_alpha   90.00
_cell.angle_beta   90.00
_cell.angle_gamma   90.00
#
_symmetry.space_group_name_H-M   'P 1'
#
loop_
_entity.id
_entity.type
_entity.pdbx_description
1 polymer ?
#
loop_
_entity_poly.entity_id
_entity_poly.type
_entity_poly.pdbx_seq_one_letter_code
_entity_poly.pdbx_strand_id
1 'polypeptide(L)'
;MVFPRLIWAALATALVVGSVQTAVQRWQAAPLILAAEVYEAQKADAPEPVAPAEHLHSVAATPHEHGDAKEWVPENGFERIGWTWVANSLHAFSMALLVFVVMGVCLWRGATLRSFPLALWTAAAGWLVFHFWPSLGLPAEIPGMDAARLGSRQGWWVLAVSSAAGACALASLSHASWRWLVAASLLALPFIVGAPKLQGDALAGFTPEAHAALELLYGQFIWATTWVALSFWVSTGLVGGLAFERWVRPCFLAVLKGADVADVGPVNEAR
;
A
#
# COMPACT_ATOMS: atom_id res chain seq x y z
N MET A 1 14.60 -10.34 -25.33
CA MET A 1 14.44 -9.05 -24.61
C MET A 1 13.41 -9.25 -23.49
N VAL A 2 13.85 -9.22 -22.20
CA VAL A 2 13.00 -9.46 -21.02
C VAL A 2 12.22 -8.19 -20.66
N PHE A 3 12.90 -7.04 -20.63
CA PHE A 3 12.33 -5.79 -20.16
C PHE A 3 11.00 -5.36 -20.81
N PRO A 4 10.86 -5.29 -22.15
CA PRO A 4 9.58 -4.91 -22.75
C PRO A 4 8.45 -5.86 -22.38
N ARG A 5 8.72 -7.17 -22.28
CA ARG A 5 7.70 -8.16 -21.88
C ARG A 5 7.26 -8.00 -20.42
N LEU A 6 8.19 -7.64 -19.54
CA LEU A 6 7.89 -7.35 -18.15
C LEU A 6 6.97 -6.12 -18.05
N ILE A 7 7.24 -5.05 -18.79
CA ILE A 7 6.39 -3.84 -18.80
C ILE A 7 4.99 -4.16 -19.34
N TRP A 8 4.88 -4.87 -20.47
CA TRP A 8 3.57 -5.22 -21.01
C TRP A 8 2.78 -6.18 -20.11
N ALA A 9 3.46 -7.15 -19.48
CA ALA A 9 2.83 -8.04 -18.52
C ALA A 9 2.33 -7.27 -17.28
N ALA A 10 3.11 -6.33 -16.78
CA ALA A 10 2.72 -5.47 -15.66
C ALA A 10 1.54 -4.56 -16.03
N LEU A 11 1.56 -3.98 -17.23
CA LEU A 11 0.47 -3.13 -17.71
C LEU A 11 -0.85 -3.92 -17.86
N ALA A 12 -0.80 -5.11 -18.48
CA ALA A 12 -1.97 -5.96 -18.59
C ALA A 12 -2.51 -6.39 -17.22
N THR A 13 -1.61 -6.74 -16.28
CA THR A 13 -1.97 -7.05 -14.90
C THR A 13 -2.63 -5.84 -14.24
N ALA A 14 -2.05 -4.66 -14.40
CA ALA A 14 -2.52 -3.42 -13.80
C ALA A 14 -3.94 -3.03 -14.23
N LEU A 15 -4.26 -3.16 -15.51
CA LEU A 15 -5.59 -2.85 -16.03
C LEU A 15 -6.66 -3.75 -15.42
N VAL A 16 -6.39 -5.04 -15.30
CA VAL A 16 -7.33 -5.99 -14.68
C VAL A 16 -7.43 -5.76 -13.17
N VAL A 17 -6.30 -5.71 -12.49
CA VAL A 17 -6.25 -5.54 -11.03
C VAL A 17 -6.80 -4.18 -10.62
N GLY A 18 -6.45 -3.10 -11.32
CA GLY A 18 -6.98 -1.76 -11.07
C GLY A 18 -8.50 -1.68 -11.25
N SER A 19 -9.05 -2.40 -12.24
CA SER A 19 -10.50 -2.49 -12.44
C SER A 19 -11.18 -3.27 -11.30
N VAL A 20 -10.62 -4.41 -10.88
CA VAL A 20 -11.11 -5.18 -9.73
C VAL A 20 -11.06 -4.33 -8.46
N GLN A 21 -9.93 -3.66 -8.22
CA GLN A 21 -9.72 -2.79 -7.07
C GLN A 21 -10.77 -1.67 -7.03
N THR A 22 -11.00 -0.98 -8.16
CA THR A 22 -12.00 0.09 -8.24
C THR A 22 -13.41 -0.43 -7.97
N ALA A 23 -13.76 -1.60 -8.50
CA ALA A 23 -15.07 -2.20 -8.25
C ALA A 23 -15.26 -2.56 -6.77
N VAL A 24 -14.26 -3.17 -6.14
CA VAL A 24 -14.32 -3.55 -4.72
C VAL A 24 -14.35 -2.31 -3.82
N GLN A 25 -13.51 -1.30 -4.10
CA GLN A 25 -13.54 -0.03 -3.36
C GLN A 25 -14.90 0.67 -3.48
N ARG A 26 -15.47 0.69 -4.69
CA ARG A 26 -16.79 1.30 -4.93
C ARG A 26 -17.90 0.62 -4.13
N TRP A 27 -17.79 -0.68 -3.94
CA TRP A 27 -18.78 -1.45 -3.18
C TRP A 27 -18.54 -1.39 -1.66
N GLN A 28 -17.29 -1.52 -1.20
CA GLN A 28 -16.96 -1.69 0.21
C GLN A 28 -16.62 -0.37 0.93
N ALA A 29 -15.75 0.46 0.35
CA ALA A 29 -15.17 1.61 1.03
C ALA A 29 -15.88 2.93 0.69
N ALA A 30 -16.26 3.15 -0.57
CA ALA A 30 -16.81 4.43 -1.00
C ALA A 30 -18.12 4.82 -0.26
N PRO A 31 -19.07 3.91 0.04
CA PRO A 31 -20.26 4.28 0.80
C PRO A 31 -19.93 4.77 2.22
N LEU A 32 -18.91 4.20 2.86
CA LEU A 32 -18.48 4.58 4.20
C LEU A 32 -17.79 5.94 4.20
N ILE A 33 -16.94 6.20 3.19
CA ILE A 33 -16.28 7.49 3.00
C ILE A 33 -17.34 8.59 2.79
N LEU A 34 -18.28 8.38 1.86
CA LEU A 34 -19.34 9.34 1.59
C LEU A 34 -20.23 9.60 2.80
N ALA A 35 -20.51 8.58 3.61
CA ALA A 35 -21.25 8.75 4.85
C ALA A 35 -20.48 9.57 5.89
N ALA A 36 -19.15 9.41 5.97
CA ALA A 36 -18.31 10.17 6.89
C ALA A 36 -18.10 11.61 6.43
N GLU A 37 -17.99 11.87 5.12
CA GLU A 37 -17.88 13.21 4.52
C GLU A 37 -19.07 14.14 4.91
N VAL A 38 -20.26 13.58 5.13
CA VAL A 38 -21.43 14.36 5.58
C VAL A 38 -21.19 14.95 6.98
N TYR A 39 -20.60 14.20 7.89
CA TYR A 39 -20.30 14.67 9.24
C TYR A 39 -19.11 15.64 9.25
N GLU A 40 -18.11 15.41 8.39
CA GLU A 40 -16.98 16.32 8.23
C GLU A 40 -17.45 17.70 7.76
N ALA A 41 -18.35 17.77 6.79
CA ALA A 41 -18.95 19.02 6.32
C ALA A 41 -19.71 19.73 7.46
N GLN A 42 -20.47 19.01 8.28
CA GLN A 42 -21.15 19.58 9.44
C GLN A 42 -20.21 20.16 10.50
N LYS A 43 -19.03 19.51 10.70
CA LYS A 43 -17.99 20.01 11.61
C LYS A 43 -17.37 21.31 11.07
N ALA A 44 -17.14 21.40 9.76
CA ALA A 44 -16.57 22.58 9.12
C ALA A 44 -17.54 23.81 9.16
N ASP A 45 -18.84 23.56 9.11
CA ASP A 45 -19.89 24.60 9.16
C ASP A 45 -20.22 25.05 10.61
N ALA A 46 -19.72 24.35 11.63
CA ALA A 46 -19.93 24.72 13.03
C ALA A 46 -19.18 26.02 13.37
N PRO A 47 -19.82 27.01 14.04
CA PRO A 47 -19.13 28.23 14.47
C PRO A 47 -17.94 27.87 15.35
N GLU A 48 -16.75 28.39 15.03
CA GLU A 48 -15.58 28.23 15.92
C GLU A 48 -15.96 28.73 17.32
N PRO A 49 -15.63 27.97 18.40
CA PRO A 49 -15.79 28.47 19.75
C PRO A 49 -15.00 29.77 19.88
N VAL A 50 -15.68 30.88 20.09
CA VAL A 50 -15.05 32.18 20.35
C VAL A 50 -14.18 32.01 21.60
N ALA A 51 -12.88 31.84 21.40
CA ALA A 51 -11.92 31.82 22.50
C ALA A 51 -12.06 33.14 23.25
N PRO A 52 -12.13 33.16 24.62
CA PRO A 52 -12.12 34.38 25.37
C PRO A 52 -10.87 35.18 25.03
N ALA A 53 -11.06 36.42 24.62
CA ALA A 53 -9.97 37.33 24.30
C ALA A 53 -9.15 37.62 25.58
N GLU A 54 -8.01 36.95 25.73
CA GLU A 54 -6.97 37.37 26.70
C GLU A 54 -5.61 37.50 25.99
N HIS A 55 -5.22 38.77 26.01
CA HIS A 55 -3.86 39.35 25.92
C HIS A 55 -3.10 39.31 24.57
N LEU A 56 -3.17 40.55 23.99
CA LEU A 56 -2.12 41.25 23.26
C LEU A 56 -0.68 40.76 23.50
N HIS A 57 -0.03 40.18 22.48
CA HIS A 57 1.33 40.54 22.13
C HIS A 57 1.47 40.54 20.62
N SER A 58 1.56 41.76 20.07
CA SER A 58 1.91 42.14 18.74
C SER A 58 3.26 41.54 18.36
N VAL A 59 3.25 40.61 17.40
CA VAL A 59 4.34 40.44 16.45
C VAL A 59 3.67 40.33 15.08
N ALA A 60 4.00 41.30 14.22
CA ALA A 60 3.51 41.40 12.86
C ALA A 60 3.91 40.16 12.04
N ALA A 61 3.02 39.19 11.96
CA ALA A 61 3.05 38.19 10.91
C ALA A 61 2.29 38.80 9.72
N THR A 62 3.01 39.06 8.64
CA THR A 62 2.41 39.37 7.33
C THR A 62 1.32 38.35 7.03
N PRO A 63 0.11 38.80 6.65
CA PRO A 63 -0.90 37.87 6.14
C PRO A 63 -0.35 37.27 4.86
N HIS A 64 -0.01 35.99 4.91
CA HIS A 64 0.07 35.23 3.68
C HIS A 64 -1.37 35.09 3.21
N GLU A 65 -1.77 35.93 2.25
CA GLU A 65 -2.91 35.67 1.40
C GLU A 65 -2.67 34.34 0.70
N HIS A 66 -3.12 33.24 1.32
CA HIS A 66 -3.46 32.05 0.57
C HIS A 66 -4.70 32.44 -0.22
N GLY A 67 -4.47 32.90 -1.45
CA GLY A 67 -5.56 33.12 -2.39
C GLY A 67 -6.44 31.87 -2.38
N ASP A 68 -7.75 32.09 -2.35
CA ASP A 68 -8.82 31.09 -2.46
C ASP A 68 -8.75 30.34 -3.82
N ALA A 69 -7.64 29.70 -4.09
CA ALA A 69 -7.55 28.69 -5.12
C ALA A 69 -8.27 27.47 -4.56
N LYS A 70 -9.59 27.40 -4.81
CA LYS A 70 -10.42 26.26 -4.45
C LYS A 70 -9.69 24.99 -4.91
N GLU A 71 -9.20 24.22 -3.96
CA GLU A 71 -8.48 22.99 -4.26
C GLU A 71 -9.36 22.13 -5.15
N TRP A 72 -8.80 21.68 -6.29
CA TRP A 72 -9.57 20.90 -7.25
C TRP A 72 -9.96 19.56 -6.63
N VAL A 73 -11.24 19.27 -6.61
CA VAL A 73 -11.81 18.00 -6.13
C VAL A 73 -12.69 17.43 -7.25
N PRO A 74 -12.53 16.15 -7.61
CA PRO A 74 -13.34 15.53 -8.66
C PRO A 74 -14.81 15.47 -8.24
N GLU A 75 -15.70 15.78 -9.18
CA GLU A 75 -17.15 15.71 -8.93
C GLU A 75 -17.60 14.27 -8.63
N ASN A 76 -18.57 14.15 -7.72
CA ASN A 76 -19.15 12.86 -7.40
C ASN A 76 -19.80 12.22 -8.63
N GLY A 77 -19.54 10.94 -8.86
CA GLY A 77 -20.07 10.20 -10.00
C GLY A 77 -18.99 9.64 -10.90
N PHE A 78 -19.16 9.79 -12.20
CA PHE A 78 -18.25 9.19 -13.19
C PHE A 78 -16.83 9.76 -13.15
N GLU A 79 -16.69 11.03 -12.84
CA GLU A 79 -15.38 11.67 -12.73
C GLU A 79 -14.58 11.09 -11.57
N ARG A 80 -15.15 11.03 -10.35
CA ARG A 80 -14.52 10.43 -9.18
C ARG A 80 -14.17 8.95 -9.42
N ILE A 81 -15.07 8.21 -10.09
CA ILE A 81 -14.81 6.79 -10.44
C ILE A 81 -13.66 6.68 -11.44
N GLY A 82 -13.62 7.52 -12.45
CA GLY A 82 -12.56 7.53 -13.47
C GLY A 82 -11.18 7.79 -12.87
N TRP A 83 -11.06 8.83 -12.05
CA TRP A 83 -9.80 9.14 -11.36
C TRP A 83 -9.39 8.06 -10.37
N THR A 84 -10.34 7.47 -9.65
CA THR A 84 -10.08 6.31 -8.79
C THR A 84 -9.54 5.13 -9.59
N TRP A 85 -10.12 4.85 -10.75
CA TRP A 85 -9.63 3.78 -11.64
C TRP A 85 -8.22 4.05 -12.17
N VAL A 86 -7.92 5.30 -12.56
CA VAL A 86 -6.57 5.68 -12.99
C VAL A 86 -5.57 5.49 -11.85
N ALA A 87 -5.87 6.00 -10.65
CA ALA A 87 -5.00 5.87 -9.49
C ALA A 87 -4.77 4.39 -9.11
N ASN A 88 -5.82 3.58 -9.09
CA ASN A 88 -5.74 2.15 -8.82
C ASN A 88 -4.94 1.40 -9.88
N SER A 89 -5.08 1.76 -11.15
CA SER A 89 -4.32 1.14 -12.24
C SER A 89 -2.83 1.48 -12.17
N LEU A 90 -2.47 2.73 -11.84
CA LEU A 90 -1.08 3.13 -11.62
C LEU A 90 -0.48 2.44 -10.41
N HIS A 91 -1.23 2.36 -9.30
CA HIS A 91 -0.81 1.61 -8.12
C HIS A 91 -0.60 0.12 -8.45
N ALA A 92 -1.55 -0.51 -9.13
CA ALA A 92 -1.46 -1.91 -9.55
C ALA A 92 -0.27 -2.15 -10.50
N PHE A 93 0.04 -1.21 -11.39
CA PHE A 93 1.22 -1.29 -12.26
C PHE A 93 2.52 -1.32 -11.44
N SER A 94 2.66 -0.41 -10.49
CA SER A 94 3.83 -0.34 -9.63
C SER A 94 4.01 -1.62 -8.80
N MET A 95 2.92 -2.13 -8.21
CA MET A 95 2.95 -3.34 -7.41
C MET A 95 3.17 -4.60 -8.27
N ALA A 96 2.62 -4.67 -9.48
CA ALA A 96 2.89 -5.77 -10.41
C ALA A 96 4.37 -5.82 -10.81
N LEU A 97 4.99 -4.66 -11.08
CA LEU A 97 6.43 -4.59 -11.35
C LEU A 97 7.24 -5.12 -10.15
N LEU A 98 6.90 -4.68 -8.94
CA LEU A 98 7.56 -5.14 -7.71
C LEU A 98 7.44 -6.66 -7.55
N VAL A 99 6.23 -7.21 -7.71
CA VAL A 99 5.98 -8.66 -7.64
C VAL A 99 6.81 -9.40 -8.69
N PHE A 100 6.87 -8.92 -9.93
CA PHE A 100 7.65 -9.55 -10.99
C PHE A 100 9.15 -9.49 -10.74
N VAL A 101 9.67 -8.40 -10.17
CA VAL A 101 11.07 -8.31 -9.75
C VAL A 101 11.38 -9.33 -8.66
N VAL A 102 10.53 -9.42 -7.62
CA VAL A 102 10.70 -10.40 -6.54
C VAL A 102 10.66 -11.83 -7.09
N MET A 103 9.70 -12.14 -7.97
CA MET A 103 9.63 -13.46 -8.63
C MET A 103 10.89 -13.75 -9.46
N GLY A 104 11.39 -12.75 -10.20
CA GLY A 104 12.63 -12.86 -10.96
C GLY A 104 13.84 -13.14 -10.07
N VAL A 105 13.96 -12.43 -8.95
CA VAL A 105 15.02 -12.68 -7.96
C VAL A 105 14.92 -14.09 -7.37
N CYS A 106 13.72 -14.54 -7.02
CA CYS A 106 13.51 -15.89 -6.51
C CYS A 106 13.94 -16.96 -7.54
N LEU A 107 13.59 -16.81 -8.81
CA LEU A 107 13.99 -17.71 -9.89
C LEU A 107 15.51 -17.67 -10.12
N TRP A 108 16.11 -16.49 -10.10
CA TRP A 108 17.57 -16.33 -10.21
C TRP A 108 18.31 -17.00 -9.05
N ARG A 109 17.72 -16.98 -7.86
CA ARG A 109 18.24 -17.67 -6.67
C ARG A 109 17.95 -19.18 -6.65
N GLY A 110 17.40 -19.73 -7.74
CA GLY A 110 17.15 -21.16 -7.89
C GLY A 110 15.82 -21.67 -7.33
N ALA A 111 14.83 -20.78 -7.16
CA ALA A 111 13.51 -21.24 -6.73
C ALA A 111 12.91 -22.23 -7.76
N THR A 112 12.48 -23.40 -7.28
CA THR A 112 11.92 -24.49 -8.11
C THR A 112 10.41 -24.38 -8.30
N LEU A 113 9.76 -23.44 -7.60
CA LEU A 113 8.31 -23.24 -7.70
C LEU A 113 7.89 -22.83 -9.12
N ARG A 114 6.72 -23.30 -9.52
CA ARG A 114 6.05 -22.76 -10.72
C ARG A 114 5.67 -21.30 -10.49
N SER A 115 5.55 -20.52 -11.55
CA SER A 115 5.29 -19.07 -11.44
C SER A 115 3.99 -18.75 -10.72
N PHE A 116 2.95 -19.55 -10.90
CA PHE A 116 1.65 -19.30 -10.27
C PHE A 116 1.69 -19.38 -8.74
N PRO A 117 2.14 -20.50 -8.10
CA PRO A 117 2.30 -20.52 -6.65
C PRO A 117 3.33 -19.49 -6.15
N LEU A 118 4.41 -19.22 -6.89
CA LEU A 118 5.38 -18.20 -6.53
C LEU A 118 4.73 -16.80 -6.48
N ALA A 119 3.89 -16.47 -7.46
CA ALA A 119 3.15 -15.21 -7.50
C ALA A 119 2.18 -15.07 -6.32
N LEU A 120 1.47 -16.15 -5.96
CA LEU A 120 0.56 -16.14 -4.81
C LEU A 120 1.32 -15.94 -3.49
N TRP A 121 2.46 -16.61 -3.29
CA TRP A 121 3.31 -16.40 -2.13
C TRP A 121 3.88 -14.98 -2.07
N THR A 122 4.31 -14.45 -3.22
CA THR A 122 4.81 -13.06 -3.29
C THR A 122 3.69 -12.05 -3.01
N ALA A 123 2.49 -12.29 -3.53
CA ALA A 123 1.32 -11.47 -3.26
C ALA A 123 0.90 -11.54 -1.78
N ALA A 124 0.91 -12.72 -1.16
CA ALA A 124 0.65 -12.88 0.27
C ALA A 124 1.67 -12.11 1.13
N ALA A 125 2.96 -12.19 0.77
CA ALA A 125 4.00 -11.38 1.40
C ALA A 125 3.75 -9.87 1.19
N GLY A 126 3.33 -9.46 0.00
CA GLY A 126 2.96 -8.08 -0.30
C GLY A 126 1.79 -7.58 0.55
N TRP A 127 0.73 -8.37 0.70
CA TRP A 127 -0.38 -8.05 1.60
C TRP A 127 0.08 -7.89 3.05
N LEU A 128 0.92 -8.82 3.53
CA LEU A 128 1.49 -8.76 4.87
C LEU A 128 2.32 -7.48 5.06
N VAL A 129 3.20 -7.16 4.12
CA VAL A 129 4.18 -6.06 4.20
C VAL A 129 3.50 -4.69 4.07
N PHE A 130 2.64 -4.51 3.07
CA PHE A 130 2.11 -3.18 2.72
C PHE A 130 0.77 -2.85 3.36
N HIS A 131 0.03 -3.86 3.85
CA HIS A 131 -1.28 -3.64 4.48
C HIS A 131 -1.31 -4.16 5.92
N PHE A 132 -1.21 -5.47 6.11
CA PHE A 132 -1.50 -6.09 7.41
C PHE A 132 -0.57 -5.58 8.51
N TRP A 133 0.75 -5.61 8.28
CA TRP A 133 1.72 -5.25 9.32
C TRP A 133 1.64 -3.77 9.73
N PRO A 134 1.60 -2.81 8.79
CA PRO A 134 1.41 -1.40 9.13
C PRO A 134 0.05 -1.09 9.78
N SER A 135 -1.04 -1.76 9.37
CA SER A 135 -2.37 -1.49 9.91
C SER A 135 -2.54 -1.85 11.39
N LEU A 136 -1.67 -2.72 11.93
CA LEU A 136 -1.67 -3.03 13.36
C LEU A 136 -1.26 -1.83 14.23
N GLY A 137 -0.49 -0.88 13.70
CA GLY A 137 -0.08 0.32 14.41
C GLY A 137 -0.71 1.61 13.88
N LEU A 138 -1.04 1.63 12.58
CA LEU A 138 -1.71 2.76 11.90
C LEU A 138 -2.92 2.23 11.14
N PRO A 139 -4.06 2.01 11.81
CA PRO A 139 -5.30 1.64 11.15
C PRO A 139 -5.75 2.74 10.17
N ALA A 140 -6.57 2.37 9.18
CA ALA A 140 -7.13 3.30 8.23
C ALA A 140 -8.10 4.26 8.93
N GLU A 141 -8.03 5.55 8.60
CA GLU A 141 -8.86 6.62 9.18
C GLU A 141 -9.95 7.03 8.19
N ILE A 142 -11.12 7.42 8.71
CA ILE A 142 -12.22 7.98 7.91
C ILE A 142 -12.13 9.51 7.84
N PRO A 143 -12.77 10.17 6.86
CA PRO A 143 -12.87 11.63 6.79
C PRO A 143 -13.36 12.24 8.10
N GLY A 144 -12.83 13.41 8.45
CA GLY A 144 -13.16 14.14 9.67
C GLY A 144 -12.45 13.71 10.95
N MET A 145 -11.72 12.58 10.95
CA MET A 145 -10.91 12.16 12.09
C MET A 145 -9.61 12.96 12.19
N ASP A 146 -9.29 13.40 13.41
CA ASP A 146 -7.99 13.98 13.70
C ASP A 146 -6.92 12.88 13.78
N ALA A 147 -5.73 13.16 13.25
CA ALA A 147 -4.65 12.20 13.11
C ALA A 147 -3.34 12.73 13.71
N ALA A 148 -2.43 11.83 14.10
CA ALA A 148 -1.07 12.18 14.46
C ALA A 148 -0.33 12.84 13.28
N ARG A 149 0.74 13.59 13.57
CA ARG A 149 1.51 14.33 12.56
C ARG A 149 1.89 13.45 11.37
N LEU A 150 1.60 13.92 10.16
CA LEU A 150 1.81 13.19 8.92
C LEU A 150 3.23 12.62 8.77
N GLY A 151 4.27 13.44 9.03
CA GLY A 151 5.65 12.99 8.93
C GLY A 151 6.01 11.85 9.88
N SER A 152 5.46 11.85 11.12
CA SER A 152 5.67 10.75 12.07
C SER A 152 4.99 9.46 11.60
N ARG A 153 3.77 9.57 11.05
CA ARG A 153 3.02 8.44 10.50
C ARG A 153 3.73 7.83 9.30
N GLN A 154 4.18 8.68 8.36
CA GLN A 154 4.94 8.24 7.19
C GLN A 154 6.25 7.55 7.58
N GLY A 155 7.03 8.13 8.50
CA GLY A 155 8.28 7.55 8.99
C GLY A 155 8.05 6.18 9.64
N TRP A 156 7.05 6.06 10.51
CA TRP A 156 6.72 4.78 11.15
C TRP A 156 6.20 3.74 10.12
N TRP A 157 5.39 4.17 9.15
CA TRP A 157 4.92 3.28 8.09
C TRP A 157 6.08 2.72 7.26
N VAL A 158 7.03 3.58 6.86
CA VAL A 158 8.24 3.14 6.13
C VAL A 158 9.05 2.15 6.97
N LEU A 159 9.20 2.39 8.29
CA LEU A 159 9.86 1.46 9.19
C LEU A 159 9.14 0.12 9.23
N ALA A 160 7.81 0.10 9.37
CA ALA A 160 7.00 -1.11 9.44
C ALA A 160 7.10 -1.93 8.14
N VAL A 161 6.95 -1.27 6.98
CA VAL A 161 7.08 -1.90 5.65
C VAL A 161 8.50 -2.46 5.44
N SER A 162 9.54 -1.67 5.71
CA SER A 162 10.92 -2.10 5.52
C SER A 162 11.28 -3.27 6.43
N SER A 163 10.85 -3.26 7.67
CA SER A 163 11.06 -4.34 8.64
C SER A 163 10.35 -5.63 8.21
N ALA A 164 9.08 -5.53 7.81
CA ALA A 164 8.31 -6.68 7.34
C ALA A 164 8.86 -7.24 6.02
N ALA A 165 9.25 -6.38 5.07
CA ALA A 165 9.89 -6.80 3.82
C ALA A 165 11.23 -7.49 4.08
N GLY A 166 12.06 -6.94 4.98
CA GLY A 166 13.31 -7.55 5.41
C GLY A 166 13.12 -8.92 6.06
N ALA A 167 12.10 -9.05 6.92
CA ALA A 167 11.74 -10.32 7.56
C ALA A 167 11.32 -11.36 6.52
N CYS A 168 10.45 -11.00 5.57
CA CYS A 168 10.02 -11.89 4.49
C CYS A 168 11.21 -12.31 3.59
N ALA A 169 12.07 -11.36 3.22
CA ALA A 169 13.25 -11.63 2.41
C ALA A 169 14.23 -12.58 3.14
N LEU A 170 14.51 -12.32 4.41
CA LEU A 170 15.39 -13.16 5.22
C LEU A 170 14.83 -14.57 5.40
N ALA A 171 13.53 -14.68 5.70
CA ALA A 171 12.86 -15.97 5.86
C ALA A 171 12.88 -16.80 4.58
N SER A 172 12.76 -16.15 3.41
CA SER A 172 12.65 -16.80 2.10
C SER A 172 14.01 -17.11 1.47
N LEU A 173 14.99 -16.21 1.62
CA LEU A 173 16.25 -16.27 0.87
C LEU A 173 17.43 -16.83 1.68
N SER A 174 17.33 -16.86 3.02
CA SER A 174 18.38 -17.41 3.88
C SER A 174 18.06 -18.84 4.29
N HIS A 175 19.10 -19.68 4.41
CA HIS A 175 19.00 -21.06 4.92
C HIS A 175 19.55 -21.21 6.35
N ALA A 176 20.11 -20.13 6.94
CA ALA A 176 20.65 -20.15 8.29
C ALA A 176 19.53 -20.33 9.34
N SER A 177 19.79 -21.13 10.38
CA SER A 177 18.80 -21.39 11.44
C SER A 177 18.39 -20.13 12.22
N TRP A 178 19.31 -19.17 12.39
CA TRP A 178 19.08 -17.90 13.07
C TRP A 178 18.13 -16.94 12.30
N ARG A 179 17.83 -17.23 11.01
CA ARG A 179 16.94 -16.38 10.19
C ARG A 179 15.60 -16.08 10.86
N TRP A 180 15.03 -17.05 11.54
CA TRP A 180 13.73 -16.91 12.21
C TRP A 180 13.77 -15.95 13.39
N LEU A 181 14.87 -15.99 14.17
CA LEU A 181 15.05 -15.06 15.29
C LEU A 181 15.18 -13.62 14.78
N VAL A 182 16.00 -13.39 13.75
CA VAL A 182 16.18 -12.05 13.18
C VAL A 182 14.90 -11.57 12.46
N ALA A 183 14.21 -12.44 11.73
CA ALA A 183 12.93 -12.09 11.12
C ALA A 183 11.88 -11.69 12.18
N ALA A 184 11.79 -12.42 13.28
CA ALA A 184 10.90 -12.07 14.40
C ALA A 184 11.30 -10.72 15.03
N SER A 185 12.59 -10.47 15.21
CA SER A 185 13.10 -9.19 15.74
C SER A 185 12.80 -8.03 14.81
N LEU A 186 12.93 -8.21 13.49
CA LEU A 186 12.55 -7.22 12.50
C LEU A 186 11.04 -6.93 12.54
N LEU A 187 10.21 -7.96 12.65
CA LEU A 187 8.76 -7.77 12.78
C LEU A 187 8.38 -7.04 14.08
N ALA A 188 9.07 -7.28 15.18
CA ALA A 188 8.82 -6.61 16.45
C ALA A 188 9.29 -5.14 16.46
N LEU A 189 10.31 -4.80 15.67
CA LEU A 189 11.01 -3.50 15.72
C LEU A 189 10.07 -2.29 15.63
N PRO A 190 9.13 -2.16 14.68
CA PRO A 190 8.26 -0.98 14.59
C PRO A 190 7.36 -0.83 15.83
N PHE A 191 6.97 -1.93 16.47
CA PHE A 191 6.15 -1.89 17.69
C PHE A 191 6.95 -1.55 18.93
N ILE A 192 8.23 -1.91 18.96
CA ILE A 192 9.18 -1.48 20.01
C ILE A 192 9.40 0.03 19.91
N VAL A 193 9.55 0.57 18.71
CA VAL A 193 9.64 2.02 18.46
C VAL A 193 8.33 2.73 18.84
N GLY A 194 7.20 2.07 18.65
CA GLY A 194 5.87 2.59 18.93
C GLY A 194 5.26 3.38 17.77
N ALA A 195 4.01 3.09 17.46
CA ALA A 195 3.26 3.84 16.46
C ALA A 195 2.89 5.24 16.99
N PRO A 196 2.96 6.29 16.16
CA PRO A 196 2.56 7.62 16.54
C PRO A 196 1.05 7.65 16.85
N LYS A 197 0.71 8.19 18.01
CA LYS A 197 -0.67 8.30 18.49
C LYS A 197 -1.08 9.78 18.55
N LEU A 198 -2.34 10.04 18.25
CA LEU A 198 -2.95 11.32 18.55
C LEU A 198 -3.07 11.45 20.08
N GLN A 199 -2.76 12.65 20.60
CA GLN A 199 -3.03 12.98 22.01
C GLN A 199 -4.43 13.60 22.08
N GLY A 200 -5.41 12.82 22.52
CA GLY A 200 -6.79 13.23 22.62
C GLY A 200 -7.74 12.34 21.84
N ASP A 201 -8.97 12.80 21.73
CA ASP A 201 -10.03 12.09 20.98
C ASP A 201 -9.93 12.43 19.50
N ALA A 202 -9.84 11.40 18.65
CA ALA A 202 -9.76 11.54 17.20
C ALA A 202 -11.05 12.10 16.57
N LEU A 203 -12.16 12.06 17.31
CA LEU A 203 -13.47 12.58 16.91
C LEU A 203 -13.85 13.84 17.73
N ALA A 204 -12.89 14.55 18.30
CA ALA A 204 -13.13 15.78 19.00
C ALA A 204 -13.85 16.82 18.12
N GLY A 205 -14.78 17.55 18.70
CA GLY A 205 -15.56 18.60 18.02
C GLY A 205 -16.82 18.11 17.29
N PHE A 206 -17.12 16.82 17.31
CA PHE A 206 -18.42 16.30 16.83
C PHE A 206 -19.46 16.27 17.98
N THR A 207 -20.74 16.32 17.60
CA THR A 207 -21.82 16.08 18.56
C THR A 207 -21.81 14.62 19.06
N PRO A 208 -22.38 14.30 20.24
CA PRO A 208 -22.40 12.94 20.74
C PRO A 208 -23.02 11.93 19.77
N GLU A 209 -24.05 12.34 19.03
CA GLU A 209 -24.73 11.51 18.03
C GLU A 209 -23.83 11.25 16.81
N ALA A 210 -23.15 12.29 16.31
CA ALA A 210 -22.22 12.18 15.19
C ALA A 210 -20.98 11.33 15.59
N HIS A 211 -20.47 11.51 16.81
CA HIS A 211 -19.37 10.74 17.36
C HIS A 211 -19.71 9.23 17.37
N ALA A 212 -20.86 8.84 17.92
CA ALA A 212 -21.29 7.44 17.95
C ALA A 212 -21.46 6.85 16.52
N ALA A 213 -22.00 7.63 15.58
CA ALA A 213 -22.13 7.20 14.19
C ALA A 213 -20.77 7.02 13.49
N LEU A 214 -19.83 7.95 13.71
CA LEU A 214 -18.48 7.89 13.16
C LEU A 214 -17.66 6.73 13.73
N GLU A 215 -17.78 6.41 15.03
CA GLU A 215 -17.14 5.22 15.62
C GLU A 215 -17.61 3.93 14.94
N LEU A 216 -18.91 3.82 14.66
CA LEU A 216 -19.46 2.66 13.93
C LEU A 216 -18.91 2.60 12.50
N LEU A 217 -18.93 3.73 11.77
CA LEU A 217 -18.37 3.83 10.42
C LEU A 217 -16.88 3.50 10.39
N TYR A 218 -16.12 3.97 11.37
CA TYR A 218 -14.69 3.67 11.52
C TYR A 218 -14.42 2.17 11.65
N GLY A 219 -15.17 1.48 12.52
CA GLY A 219 -15.04 0.03 12.66
C GLY A 219 -15.35 -0.72 11.36
N GLN A 220 -16.39 -0.31 10.64
CA GLN A 220 -16.74 -0.88 9.33
C GLN A 220 -15.68 -0.56 8.27
N PHE A 221 -15.08 0.63 8.31
CA PHE A 221 -14.07 1.06 7.35
C PHE A 221 -12.75 0.27 7.48
N ILE A 222 -12.32 -0.06 8.70
CA ILE A 222 -11.15 -0.94 8.91
C ILE A 222 -11.36 -2.29 8.22
N TRP A 223 -12.54 -2.89 8.35
CA TRP A 223 -12.86 -4.14 7.66
C TRP A 223 -12.95 -3.97 6.14
N ALA A 224 -13.59 -2.90 5.68
CA ALA A 224 -13.70 -2.60 4.25
C ALA A 224 -12.33 -2.44 3.60
N THR A 225 -11.41 -1.67 4.20
CA THR A 225 -10.03 -1.49 3.70
C THR A 225 -9.24 -2.79 3.72
N THR A 226 -9.45 -3.66 4.70
CA THR A 226 -8.82 -4.98 4.77
C THR A 226 -9.27 -5.87 3.61
N TRP A 227 -10.58 -5.93 3.32
CA TRP A 227 -11.11 -6.69 2.17
C TRP A 227 -10.67 -6.11 0.84
N VAL A 228 -10.64 -4.79 0.70
CA VAL A 228 -10.11 -4.08 -0.47
C VAL A 228 -8.65 -4.47 -0.71
N ALA A 229 -7.80 -4.40 0.32
CA ALA A 229 -6.40 -4.79 0.20
C ALA A 229 -6.22 -6.27 -0.10
N LEU A 230 -6.99 -7.16 0.54
CA LEU A 230 -6.93 -8.60 0.27
C LEU A 230 -7.30 -8.91 -1.18
N SER A 231 -8.39 -8.31 -1.69
CA SER A 231 -8.83 -8.49 -3.08
C SER A 231 -7.78 -8.01 -4.08
N PHE A 232 -7.12 -6.88 -3.79
CA PHE A 232 -6.01 -6.37 -4.58
C PHE A 232 -4.86 -7.37 -4.67
N TRP A 233 -4.37 -7.86 -3.54
CA TRP A 233 -3.22 -8.77 -3.52
C TRP A 233 -3.56 -10.15 -4.09
N VAL A 234 -4.75 -10.68 -3.84
CA VAL A 234 -5.21 -11.93 -4.44
C VAL A 234 -5.30 -11.79 -5.97
N SER A 235 -5.94 -10.74 -6.47
CA SER A 235 -6.02 -10.52 -7.93
C SER A 235 -4.64 -10.27 -8.55
N THR A 236 -3.74 -9.56 -7.88
CA THR A 236 -2.35 -9.37 -8.31
C THR A 236 -1.61 -10.71 -8.39
N GLY A 237 -1.75 -11.58 -7.40
CA GLY A 237 -1.15 -12.92 -7.42
C GLY A 237 -1.69 -13.80 -8.55
N LEU A 238 -3.01 -13.80 -8.75
CA LEU A 238 -3.66 -14.60 -9.79
C LEU A 238 -3.31 -14.11 -11.22
N VAL A 239 -3.62 -12.85 -11.49
CA VAL A 239 -3.43 -12.25 -12.83
C VAL A 239 -1.96 -12.06 -13.13
N GLY A 240 -1.19 -11.57 -12.18
CA GLY A 240 0.26 -11.39 -12.32
C GLY A 240 0.98 -12.72 -12.48
N GLY A 241 0.58 -13.77 -11.74
CA GLY A 241 1.13 -15.12 -11.91
C GLY A 241 0.93 -15.67 -13.33
N LEU A 242 -0.28 -15.51 -13.89
CA LEU A 242 -0.58 -15.92 -15.26
C LEU A 242 0.21 -15.09 -16.29
N ALA A 243 0.26 -13.78 -16.13
CA ALA A 243 0.99 -12.89 -17.03
C ALA A 243 2.51 -13.17 -17.00
N PHE A 244 3.07 -13.37 -15.82
CA PHE A 244 4.48 -13.71 -15.66
C PHE A 244 4.82 -15.05 -16.31
N GLU A 245 4.03 -16.10 -16.05
CA GLU A 245 4.21 -17.43 -16.66
C GLU A 245 4.19 -17.37 -18.18
N ARG A 246 3.22 -16.62 -18.74
CA ARG A 246 2.98 -16.57 -20.19
C ARG A 246 4.01 -15.73 -20.95
N TRP A 247 4.42 -14.60 -20.38
CA TRP A 247 5.18 -13.60 -21.13
C TRP A 247 6.59 -13.36 -20.61
N VAL A 248 6.85 -13.45 -19.32
CA VAL A 248 8.11 -13.06 -18.72
C VAL A 248 9.03 -14.26 -18.51
N ARG A 249 8.53 -15.33 -17.88
CA ARG A 249 9.31 -16.50 -17.50
C ARG A 249 10.08 -17.16 -18.64
N PRO A 250 9.50 -17.40 -19.84
CA PRO A 250 10.24 -18.07 -20.93
C PRO A 250 11.48 -17.30 -21.34
N CYS A 251 11.38 -15.96 -21.40
CA CYS A 251 12.49 -15.10 -21.76
C CYS A 251 13.52 -14.96 -20.64
N PHE A 252 13.05 -14.93 -19.40
CA PHE A 252 13.93 -14.86 -18.25
C PHE A 252 14.78 -16.12 -18.11
N LEU A 253 14.18 -17.30 -18.26
CA LEU A 253 14.91 -18.59 -18.22
C LEU A 253 15.88 -18.74 -19.42
N ALA A 254 15.55 -18.20 -20.59
CA ALA A 254 16.47 -18.20 -21.72
C ALA A 254 17.74 -17.36 -21.46
N VAL A 255 17.58 -16.23 -20.74
CA VAL A 255 18.74 -15.40 -20.33
C VAL A 255 19.59 -16.11 -19.30
N LEU A 256 18.98 -16.75 -18.29
CA LEU A 256 19.73 -17.51 -17.28
C LEU A 256 20.54 -18.65 -17.90
N LYS A 257 19.95 -19.43 -18.80
CA LYS A 257 20.67 -20.51 -19.50
C LYS A 257 21.81 -19.98 -20.38
N GLY A 258 21.62 -18.83 -21.04
CA GLY A 258 22.66 -18.19 -21.84
C GLY A 258 23.83 -17.67 -21.00
N ALA A 259 23.57 -17.21 -19.76
CA ALA A 259 24.58 -16.79 -18.81
C ALA A 259 25.40 -17.99 -18.30
N ASP A 260 24.74 -19.11 -17.96
CA ASP A 260 25.42 -20.34 -17.50
C ASP A 260 26.37 -20.91 -18.57
N VAL A 261 25.99 -20.84 -19.88
CA VAL A 261 26.85 -21.32 -20.98
C VAL A 261 28.06 -20.40 -21.21
N ALA A 262 27.92 -19.10 -20.95
CA ALA A 262 29.01 -18.15 -21.12
C ALA A 262 30.05 -18.25 -19.99
N ASP A 263 29.66 -18.71 -18.79
CA ASP A 263 30.55 -18.89 -17.63
C ASP A 263 31.33 -20.22 -17.68
N VAL A 264 30.86 -21.20 -18.42
CA VAL A 264 31.60 -22.43 -18.79
C VAL A 264 32.42 -22.09 -20.04
N GLY A 265 33.58 -21.45 -19.83
CA GLY A 265 34.52 -21.11 -20.90
C GLY A 265 34.89 -22.33 -21.76
N PRO A 266 35.47 -22.16 -22.95
CA PRO A 266 35.77 -23.25 -23.86
C PRO A 266 36.68 -24.26 -23.14
N VAL A 267 36.16 -25.49 -23.02
CA VAL A 267 36.95 -26.63 -22.57
C VAL A 267 38.17 -26.67 -23.48
N ASN A 268 39.31 -26.39 -22.92
CA ASN A 268 40.58 -26.36 -23.61
C ASN A 268 40.85 -27.79 -24.16
N GLU A 269 40.49 -28.06 -25.38
CA GLU A 269 40.92 -29.23 -26.17
C GLU A 269 42.40 -29.02 -26.47
N ALA A 270 43.25 -29.14 -25.45
CA ALA A 270 44.67 -29.30 -25.63
C ALA A 270 44.96 -30.83 -25.77
N ARG A 271 45.10 -31.29 -27.01
CA ARG A 271 45.89 -32.44 -27.35
C ARG A 271 47.02 -32.05 -28.29
#